data_a0599a4f563acd833ec69c0f21a7ef89
#
_entry.id   a0599a4f563acd833ec69c0f21a7ef89
#
_cell.length_a   1.000
_cell.length_b   1.000
_cell.length_c   1.000
_cell.angle_alpha   90.00
_cell.angle_beta   90.00
_cell.angle_gamma   90.00
#
_symmetry.space_group_name_H-M   'P 1'
#
loop_
_entity.id
_entity.type
_entity.pdbx_description
1 polymer ?
#
loop_
_entity_poly.entity_id
_entity_poly.type
_entity_poly.pdbx_seq_one_letter_code
_entity_poly.pdbx_strand_id
1 'polypeptide(L)'
;MGKTAPTRPDAMPVFQVAHLRHAGQDIIIVPVDRTFGKRSPSEQARIQEAFQRSAITVEMKGVVVPVWEDATGRMAFRAPPPWHDFLKGIDMVYVATALNRTLSLESR
;
A
#
# COMPACT_ATOMS: atom_id res chain seq x y z
N MET A 1 5.03 3.64 -33.93
CA MET A 1 5.04 3.81 -33.42
C MET A 1 4.89 3.78 -32.53
N GLY A 2 4.84 3.58 -32.27
CA GLY A 2 4.82 3.57 -31.52
C GLY A 2 4.56 3.51 -30.70
N LYS A 3 4.44 3.57 -30.61
CA LYS A 3 4.28 3.58 -29.84
C LYS A 3 4.11 3.33 -28.91
N THR A 4 4.13 3.27 -28.70
CA THR A 4 3.95 3.15 -27.95
C THR A 4 3.72 2.88 -26.99
N ALA A 5 3.71 2.64 -27.39
CA ALA A 5 3.07 2.74 -26.29
C ALA A 5 3.38 2.19 -25.02
N PRO A 6 3.52 2.84 -24.14
CA PRO A 6 3.89 2.50 -22.80
C PRO A 6 2.88 1.63 -22.09
N THR A 7 1.72 1.53 -22.59
CA THR A 7 0.72 0.73 -21.94
C THR A 7 0.83 -0.71 -22.35
N ARG A 8 1.96 -1.27 -22.11
CA ARG A 8 2.12 -2.68 -22.41
C ARG A 8 1.45 -3.53 -21.35
N PRO A 9 0.97 -4.72 -21.75
CA PRO A 9 0.32 -5.60 -20.79
C PRO A 9 1.21 -6.02 -19.64
N ASP A 10 2.51 -6.02 -19.88
CA ASP A 10 3.46 -6.44 -18.87
C ASP A 10 3.95 -5.29 -18.00
N ALA A 11 3.43 -4.08 -18.21
CA ALA A 11 3.82 -2.95 -17.40
C ALA A 11 3.30 -3.14 -15.98
N MET A 12 4.18 -2.95 -15.01
CA MET A 12 3.82 -3.10 -13.61
C MET A 12 3.40 -1.76 -13.05
N PRO A 13 2.26 -1.69 -12.38
CA PRO A 13 1.88 -0.45 -11.72
C PRO A 13 2.87 -0.08 -10.64
N VAL A 14 3.10 1.21 -10.48
CA VAL A 14 4.00 1.75 -9.47
C VAL A 14 3.16 2.53 -8.47
N PHE A 15 3.37 2.24 -7.19
CA PHE A 15 2.63 2.88 -6.12
C PHE A 15 3.59 3.69 -5.27
N GLN A 16 3.17 4.89 -4.88
CA GLN A 16 3.90 5.66 -3.89
C GLN A 16 3.54 5.13 -2.51
N VAL A 17 4.54 4.93 -1.67
CA VAL A 17 4.33 4.35 -0.35
C VAL A 17 5.06 5.19 0.70
N ALA A 18 4.58 5.08 1.94
CA ALA A 18 5.25 5.69 3.07
C ALA A 18 5.98 4.60 3.83
N HIS A 19 7.31 4.56 3.70
CA HIS A 19 8.14 3.61 4.41
C HIS A 19 8.64 4.29 5.66
N LEU A 20 8.08 3.93 6.80
CA LEU A 20 8.28 4.63 8.06
C LEU A 20 8.80 3.67 9.12
N ARG A 21 9.34 4.27 10.19
CA ARG A 21 9.80 3.51 11.34
C ARG A 21 9.12 4.08 12.58
N HIS A 22 8.49 3.21 13.34
CA HIS A 22 7.79 3.62 14.54
C HIS A 22 8.09 2.61 15.65
N ALA A 23 8.53 3.09 16.80
CA ALA A 23 8.83 2.23 17.95
C ALA A 23 9.81 1.12 17.58
N GLY A 24 10.80 1.43 16.75
CA GLY A 24 11.83 0.47 16.36
C GLY A 24 11.41 -0.52 15.30
N GLN A 25 10.20 -0.39 14.73
CA GLN A 25 9.71 -1.31 13.72
C GLN A 25 9.35 -0.57 12.44
N ASP A 26 9.57 -1.23 11.32
CA ASP A 26 9.30 -0.64 10.01
C ASP A 26 7.90 -0.98 9.56
N ILE A 27 7.27 -0.03 8.86
CA ILE A 27 5.96 -0.23 8.27
C ILE A 27 5.97 0.40 6.88
N ILE A 28 5.27 -0.24 5.95
CA ILE A 28 5.13 0.25 4.58
C ILE A 28 3.65 0.52 4.34
N ILE A 29 3.28 1.80 4.38
CA ILE A 29 1.89 2.19 4.19
C ILE A 29 1.65 2.44 2.71
N VAL A 30 0.68 1.73 2.15
CA VAL A 30 0.37 1.79 0.72
C VAL A 30 -1.03 2.36 0.54
N PRO A 31 -1.13 3.65 0.13
CA PRO A 31 -2.47 4.18 -0.18
C PRO A 31 -3.01 3.49 -1.44
N VAL A 32 -4.22 2.99 -1.34
CA VAL A 32 -4.87 2.33 -2.45
C VAL A 32 -6.22 2.99 -2.71
N ASP A 33 -6.83 2.64 -3.83
CA ASP A 33 -8.12 3.17 -4.23
C ASP A 33 -9.17 2.77 -3.20
N ARG A 34 -10.17 3.64 -3.01
CA ARG A 34 -11.25 3.35 -2.08
C ARG A 34 -12.02 2.09 -2.47
N THR A 35 -11.96 1.66 -3.72
CA THR A 35 -12.59 0.42 -4.13
C THR A 35 -11.96 -0.80 -3.46
N PHE A 36 -10.75 -0.65 -2.94
CA PHE A 36 -10.12 -1.75 -2.19
C PHE A 36 -11.01 -2.19 -1.02
N GLY A 37 -11.65 -1.25 -0.35
CA GLY A 37 -12.50 -1.56 0.78
C GLY A 37 -13.73 -2.36 0.40
N LYS A 38 -14.10 -2.39 -0.88
CA LYS A 38 -15.25 -3.13 -1.36
C LYS A 38 -14.91 -4.53 -1.83
N ARG A 39 -13.63 -4.86 -1.85
CA ARG A 39 -13.21 -6.20 -2.25
C ARG A 39 -13.43 -7.18 -1.10
N SER A 40 -13.53 -8.46 -1.45
CA SER A 40 -13.69 -9.48 -0.42
C SER A 40 -12.44 -9.55 0.46
N PRO A 41 -12.57 -10.06 1.68
CA PRO A 41 -11.38 -10.23 2.53
C PRO A 41 -10.29 -11.06 1.88
N SER A 42 -10.65 -12.09 1.12
CA SER A 42 -9.62 -12.91 0.47
C SER A 42 -8.91 -12.15 -0.64
N GLU A 43 -9.62 -11.31 -1.38
CA GLU A 43 -8.99 -10.47 -2.39
C GLU A 43 -8.08 -9.43 -1.75
N GLN A 44 -8.53 -8.81 -0.66
CA GLN A 44 -7.71 -7.86 0.05
C GLN A 44 -6.42 -8.50 0.54
N ALA A 45 -6.53 -9.71 1.08
CA ALA A 45 -5.35 -10.44 1.57
C ALA A 45 -4.40 -10.76 0.42
N ARG A 46 -4.93 -11.15 -0.73
CA ARG A 46 -4.10 -11.49 -1.88
C ARG A 46 -3.34 -10.28 -2.39
N ILE A 47 -4.01 -9.13 -2.46
CA ILE A 47 -3.37 -7.90 -2.90
C ILE A 47 -2.30 -7.48 -1.90
N GLN A 48 -2.61 -7.56 -0.62
CA GLN A 48 -1.64 -7.21 0.42
C GLN A 48 -0.41 -8.10 0.34
N GLU A 49 -0.59 -9.40 0.11
CA GLU A 49 0.53 -10.32 -0.03
C GLU A 49 1.38 -9.99 -1.25
N ALA A 50 0.75 -9.57 -2.34
CA ALA A 50 1.49 -9.19 -3.53
C ALA A 50 2.40 -8.00 -3.26
N PHE A 51 1.88 -6.99 -2.55
CA PHE A 51 2.70 -5.86 -2.15
C PHE A 51 3.83 -6.30 -1.21
N GLN A 52 3.53 -7.20 -0.28
CA GLN A 52 4.53 -7.67 0.67
C GLN A 52 5.65 -8.39 -0.06
N ARG A 53 5.33 -9.23 -1.03
CA ARG A 53 6.35 -9.92 -1.82
C ARG A 53 7.20 -8.94 -2.61
N SER A 54 6.57 -7.92 -3.19
CA SER A 54 7.32 -6.89 -3.92
C SER A 54 8.28 -6.16 -3.00
N ALA A 55 7.82 -5.82 -1.79
CA ALA A 55 8.68 -5.14 -0.83
C ALA A 55 9.87 -5.99 -0.45
N ILE A 56 9.65 -7.27 -0.21
CA ILE A 56 10.73 -8.20 0.13
C ILE A 56 11.73 -8.30 -1.01
N THR A 57 11.24 -8.35 -2.24
CA THR A 57 12.10 -8.47 -3.41
C THR A 57 13.07 -7.28 -3.53
N VAL A 58 12.63 -6.09 -3.17
CA VAL A 58 13.49 -4.90 -3.23
C VAL A 58 14.10 -4.58 -1.87
N GLU A 59 14.00 -5.50 -0.93
CA GLU A 59 14.62 -5.39 0.40
C GLU A 59 14.09 -4.18 1.18
N MET A 60 12.85 -3.84 0.97
CA MET A 60 12.16 -2.82 1.76
C MET A 60 11.55 -3.48 2.98
N LYS A 61 12.09 -3.19 4.14
CA LYS A 61 11.70 -3.87 5.37
C LYS A 61 10.40 -3.30 5.92
N GLY A 62 9.61 -4.18 6.52
CA GLY A 62 8.42 -3.75 7.21
C GLY A 62 7.18 -4.49 6.73
N VAL A 63 6.13 -4.39 7.52
CA VAL A 63 4.85 -4.96 7.15
C VAL A 63 4.13 -4.01 6.21
N VAL A 64 3.58 -4.56 5.14
CA VAL A 64 2.80 -3.76 4.20
C VAL A 64 1.39 -3.59 4.75
N VAL A 65 0.94 -2.34 4.77
CA VAL A 65 -0.38 -1.98 5.27
C VAL A 65 -1.10 -1.16 4.23
N PRO A 66 -2.09 -1.72 3.54
CA PRO A 66 -2.90 -0.91 2.63
C PRO A 66 -3.83 0.00 3.43
N VAL A 67 -3.96 1.23 2.97
CA VAL A 67 -4.87 2.21 3.55
C VAL A 67 -5.71 2.82 2.43
N TRP A 68 -6.95 3.17 2.75
CA TRP A 68 -7.84 3.74 1.76
C TRP A 68 -8.86 4.62 2.47
N GLU A 69 -9.52 5.46 1.70
CA GLU A 69 -10.58 6.29 2.23
C GLU A 69 -11.89 5.53 2.18
N ASP A 70 -12.58 5.42 3.30
CA ASP A 70 -13.85 4.71 3.35
C ASP A 70 -15.01 5.62 2.94
N ALA A 71 -16.23 5.09 3.01
CA ALA A 71 -17.40 5.83 2.57
C ALA A 71 -17.68 7.07 3.40
N THR A 72 -17.13 7.15 4.60
CA THR A 72 -17.32 8.32 5.47
C THR A 72 -16.22 9.35 5.33
N GLY A 73 -15.25 9.12 4.45
CA GLY A 73 -14.12 10.02 4.28
C GLY A 73 -12.99 9.80 5.26
N ARG A 74 -13.06 8.75 6.06
CA ARG A 74 -12.02 8.42 7.02
C ARG A 74 -11.08 7.38 6.45
N MET A 75 -9.87 7.36 7.00
CA MET A 75 -8.89 6.36 6.58
C MET A 75 -9.24 5.00 7.20
N ALA A 76 -9.37 4.01 6.33
CA ALA A 76 -9.45 2.61 6.74
C ALA A 76 -8.13 1.94 6.45
N PHE A 77 -7.86 0.84 7.11
CA PHE A 77 -6.60 0.13 6.92
C PHE A 77 -6.77 -1.35 7.20
N ARG A 78 -5.83 -2.12 6.68
CA ARG A 78 -5.77 -3.55 6.95
C ARG A 78 -4.37 -3.85 7.49
N ALA A 79 -4.27 -4.08 8.80
CA ALA A 79 -2.98 -4.18 9.47
C ALA A 79 -3.06 -5.14 10.64
N PRO A 80 -1.89 -5.70 11.05
CA PRO A 80 -1.85 -6.48 12.29
C PRO A 80 -2.21 -5.61 13.50
N PRO A 81 -2.83 -6.22 14.52
CA PRO A 81 -3.28 -5.45 15.69
C PRO A 81 -2.25 -4.54 16.33
N PRO A 82 -0.96 -4.92 16.43
CA PRO A 82 0.02 -4.02 17.07
C PRO A 82 0.15 -2.65 16.40
N TRP A 83 -0.26 -2.52 15.14
CA TRP A 83 -0.16 -1.26 14.41
C TRP A 83 -1.43 -0.41 14.51
N HIS A 84 -2.51 -0.94 15.08
CA HIS A 84 -3.81 -0.25 15.06
C HIS A 84 -3.76 1.10 15.76
N ASP A 85 -3.12 1.18 16.92
CA ASP A 85 -3.08 2.45 17.65
C ASP A 85 -2.33 3.52 16.86
N PHE A 86 -1.20 3.15 16.26
CA PHE A 86 -0.45 4.10 15.44
C PHE A 86 -1.30 4.58 14.27
N LEU A 87 -1.96 3.64 13.58
CA LEU A 87 -2.74 3.98 12.39
C LEU A 87 -3.97 4.78 12.72
N LYS A 88 -4.57 4.58 13.88
CA LYS A 88 -5.71 5.39 14.31
C LYS A 88 -5.32 6.82 14.60
N GLY A 89 -4.05 7.09 14.83
CA GLY A 89 -3.58 8.43 15.13
C GLY A 89 -3.19 9.24 13.90
N ILE A 90 -3.27 8.65 12.71
CA ILE A 90 -2.91 9.35 11.47
C ILE A 90 -4.10 9.29 10.51
N ASP A 91 -3.99 10.03 9.41
CA ASP A 91 -5.05 10.07 8.41
C ASP A 91 -4.45 10.07 7.01
N MET A 92 -5.32 10.14 6.00
CA MET A 92 -4.85 10.11 4.61
C MET A 92 -3.99 11.32 4.28
N VAL A 93 -4.25 12.46 4.90
CA VAL A 93 -3.42 13.65 4.68
C VAL A 93 -2.01 13.40 5.18
N TYR A 94 -1.89 12.84 6.38
CA TYR A 94 -0.57 12.50 6.91
C TYR A 94 0.16 11.54 5.98
N VAL A 95 -0.53 10.50 5.52
CA VAL A 95 0.08 9.51 4.64
C VAL A 95 0.57 10.19 3.36
N ALA A 96 -0.24 11.08 2.79
CA ALA A 96 0.15 11.76 1.56
C ALA A 96 1.42 12.58 1.74
N THR A 97 1.60 13.20 2.91
CA THR A 97 2.81 13.99 3.16
C THR A 97 4.01 13.12 3.50
N ALA A 98 3.77 11.87 3.89
CA ALA A 98 4.84 10.97 4.32
C ALA A 98 5.35 10.06 3.21
N LEU A 99 4.75 10.12 2.02
CA LEU A 99 5.17 9.27 0.91
C LEU A 99 6.62 9.54 0.57
N ASN A 100 7.44 8.51 0.59
CA ASN A 100 8.89 8.67 0.44
C ASN A 100 9.55 7.59 -0.41
N ARG A 101 8.80 6.61 -0.87
CA ARG A 101 9.33 5.51 -1.67
C ARG A 101 8.32 5.10 -2.72
N THR A 102 8.76 4.28 -3.64
CA THR A 102 7.85 3.67 -4.62
C THR A 102 7.97 2.17 -4.55
N LEU A 103 6.92 1.50 -4.94
CA LEU A 103 6.87 0.05 -4.93
C LEU A 103 6.11 -0.41 -6.16
N SER A 104 6.73 -1.30 -6.94
CA SER A 104 6.09 -1.84 -8.13
C SER A 104 5.35 -3.11 -7.75
N LEU A 105 4.12 -3.24 -8.23
CA LEU A 105 3.32 -4.42 -7.97
C LEU A 105 3.42 -5.34 -9.18
N GLU A 106 4.02 -6.50 -8.98
CA GLU A 106 4.11 -7.48 -10.05
C GLU A 106 2.76 -8.12 -10.27
N SER A 107 2.34 -8.13 -11.54
CA SER A 107 1.11 -8.80 -11.88
C SER A 107 1.43 -10.16 -12.45
N ARG A 108 0.96 -11.17 -11.81
CA ARG A 108 1.27 -12.52 -12.22
C ARG A 108 0.07 -13.39 -12.05
#